data_e42feb9b48f9ccc46392c16129ba0fc9
#
_entry.id   e42feb9b48f9ccc46392c16129ba0fc9
#
_cell.length_a   1.000
_cell.length_b   1.000
_cell.length_c   1.000
_cell.angle_alpha   90.00
_cell.angle_beta   90.00
_cell.angle_gamma   90.00
#
_symmetry.space_group_name_H-M   'P 1'
#
loop_
_entity.id
_entity.type
_entity.pdbx_description
1 polymer ?
#
loop_
_entity_poly.entity_id
_entity_poly.type
_entity_poly.pdbx_seq_one_letter_code
_entity_poly.pdbx_strand_id
1 'polypeptide(L)'
;MTSRPVLEPTTEHPITINPTQARVVVRVNGEVVADTHNALQLQESTYPAVQYIPFKDVVQELLARTDTSTYCPYKGEAGYYSVTTTAGDTVDDAIWTYEQPYPAVAAIAGHVAFYPDKAEITVEQD
;
A
#
# COMPACT_ATOMS: atom_id res chain seq x y z
N MET A 1 -7.60 -18.42 24.12
CA MET A 1 -7.35 -17.78 22.84
C MET A 1 -6.98 -16.32 23.04
N THR A 2 -5.92 -15.87 22.43
CA THR A 2 -5.42 -14.52 22.64
C THR A 2 -6.04 -13.61 21.59
N SER A 3 -6.66 -12.53 22.03
CA SER A 3 -7.19 -11.53 21.11
C SER A 3 -6.05 -10.61 20.66
N ARG A 4 -6.04 -10.27 19.38
CA ARG A 4 -5.14 -9.25 18.88
C ARG A 4 -5.59 -7.88 19.34
N PRO A 5 -4.67 -7.00 19.75
CA PRO A 5 -5.07 -5.65 20.13
C PRO A 5 -5.59 -4.90 18.90
N VAL A 6 -6.71 -4.20 19.09
CA VAL A 6 -7.28 -3.32 18.08
C VAL A 6 -7.31 -1.92 18.66
N LEU A 7 -6.63 -0.99 18.00
CA LEU A 7 -6.56 0.40 18.42
C LEU A 7 -7.31 1.27 17.45
N GLU A 8 -7.94 2.32 17.95
CA GLU A 8 -8.60 3.30 17.11
C GLU A 8 -7.77 4.57 17.06
N PRO A 9 -7.76 5.28 15.92
CA PRO A 9 -7.06 6.56 15.83
C PRO A 9 -7.58 7.55 16.87
N THR A 10 -6.67 8.35 17.39
CA THR A 10 -6.98 9.37 18.40
C THR A 10 -6.38 10.69 17.96
N THR A 11 -6.63 11.75 18.73
CA THR A 11 -6.01 13.05 18.46
C THR A 11 -4.49 13.00 18.63
N GLU A 12 -3.99 12.05 19.43
CA GLU A 12 -2.54 11.88 19.66
C GLU A 12 -1.92 10.94 18.62
N HIS A 13 -2.74 10.09 17.99
CA HIS A 13 -2.30 9.21 16.91
C HIS A 13 -3.35 9.19 15.81
N PRO A 14 -3.49 10.30 15.07
CA PRO A 14 -4.52 10.40 14.05
C PRO A 14 -4.14 9.63 12.78
N ILE A 15 -5.17 9.12 12.09
CA ILE A 15 -5.00 8.56 10.75
C ILE A 15 -6.03 9.23 9.86
N THR A 16 -5.56 9.85 8.78
CA THR A 16 -6.45 10.47 7.79
C THR A 16 -6.19 9.85 6.42
N ILE A 17 -7.25 9.69 5.65
CA ILE A 17 -7.18 9.13 4.30
C ILE A 17 -7.91 10.08 3.37
N ASN A 18 -7.21 10.57 2.35
CA ASN A 18 -7.79 11.50 1.39
C ASN A 18 -7.35 11.13 -0.02
N PRO A 19 -8.16 11.44 -1.04
CA PRO A 19 -7.71 11.26 -2.42
C PRO A 19 -6.44 12.07 -2.67
N THR A 20 -5.47 11.47 -3.34
CA THR A 20 -4.21 12.15 -3.67
C THR A 20 -4.43 13.27 -4.70
N GLN A 21 -5.41 13.07 -5.60
CA GLN A 21 -5.78 14.07 -6.64
C GLN A 21 -4.59 14.39 -7.55
N ALA A 22 -3.82 13.38 -7.86
CA ALA A 22 -2.67 13.49 -8.75
C ALA A 22 -2.41 12.12 -9.36
N ARG A 23 -1.61 12.09 -10.42
CA ARG A 23 -1.19 10.82 -11.00
C ARG A 23 -0.08 10.24 -10.15
N VAL A 24 -0.21 8.98 -9.77
CA VAL A 24 0.84 8.25 -9.05
C VAL A 24 1.35 7.14 -9.94
N VAL A 25 2.67 7.13 -10.16
CA VAL A 25 3.34 6.12 -10.98
C VAL A 25 4.37 5.42 -10.11
N VAL A 26 4.36 4.09 -10.16
CA VAL A 26 5.31 3.28 -9.39
C VAL A 26 6.16 2.48 -10.36
N ARG A 27 7.50 2.55 -10.16
CA ARG A 27 8.46 1.79 -10.96
C ARG A 27 9.28 0.88 -10.07
N VAL A 28 9.53 -0.31 -10.57
CA VAL A 28 10.46 -1.25 -9.93
C VAL A 28 11.55 -1.53 -10.95
N ASN A 29 12.80 -1.24 -10.57
CA ASN A 29 13.94 -1.38 -11.45
C ASN A 29 13.72 -0.70 -12.82
N GLY A 30 13.07 0.46 -12.80
CA GLY A 30 12.81 1.26 -14.00
C GLY A 30 11.56 0.88 -14.78
N GLU A 31 10.89 -0.21 -14.43
CA GLU A 31 9.68 -0.64 -15.12
C GLU A 31 8.44 -0.14 -14.40
N VAL A 32 7.49 0.43 -15.13
CA VAL A 32 6.21 0.88 -14.55
C VAL A 32 5.39 -0.35 -14.14
N VAL A 33 5.09 -0.43 -12.84
CA VAL A 33 4.29 -1.53 -12.30
C VAL A 33 2.92 -1.07 -11.81
N ALA A 34 2.73 0.24 -11.65
CA ALA A 34 1.43 0.81 -11.31
C ALA A 34 1.33 2.23 -11.85
N ASP A 35 0.12 2.62 -12.23
CA ASP A 35 -0.16 3.95 -12.77
C ASP A 35 -1.63 4.26 -12.50
N THR A 36 -1.89 5.27 -11.67
CA THR A 36 -3.24 5.55 -11.23
C THR A 36 -3.47 7.05 -11.04
N HIS A 37 -4.71 7.49 -11.29
CA HIS A 37 -5.20 8.81 -10.89
C HIS A 37 -6.12 8.71 -9.67
N ASN A 38 -6.25 7.52 -9.08
CA ASN A 38 -7.20 7.25 -8.00
C ASN A 38 -6.54 6.77 -6.71
N ALA A 39 -5.29 7.17 -6.49
CA ALA A 39 -4.60 6.81 -5.26
C ALA A 39 -5.23 7.52 -4.06
N LEU A 40 -5.16 6.85 -2.91
CA LEU A 40 -5.51 7.43 -1.63
C LEU A 40 -4.25 7.68 -0.83
N GLN A 41 -4.15 8.85 -0.22
CA GLN A 41 -3.02 9.19 0.63
C GLN A 41 -3.42 9.00 2.08
N LEU A 42 -2.69 8.14 2.78
CA LEU A 42 -2.90 7.88 4.19
C LEU A 42 -1.80 8.56 4.99
N GLN A 43 -2.21 9.42 5.92
CA GLN A 43 -1.30 10.09 6.83
C GLN A 43 -1.55 9.53 8.23
N GLU A 44 -0.55 8.90 8.80
CA GLU A 44 -0.62 8.36 10.15
C GLU A 44 0.35 9.11 11.05
N SER A 45 -0.20 9.84 12.02
CA SER A 45 0.59 10.62 12.97
C SER A 45 1.62 11.47 12.23
N THR A 46 2.90 11.39 12.62
CA THR A 46 3.99 12.14 11.98
C THR A 46 4.78 11.28 10.99
N TYR A 47 4.32 10.06 10.69
CA TYR A 47 4.99 9.19 9.73
C TYR A 47 4.83 9.74 8.31
N PRO A 48 5.74 9.40 7.40
CA PRO A 48 5.58 9.80 6.00
C PRO A 48 4.26 9.29 5.42
N ALA A 49 3.63 10.10 4.58
CA ALA A 49 2.39 9.72 3.93
C ALA A 49 2.61 8.51 3.02
N VAL A 50 1.61 7.63 2.95
CA VAL A 50 1.66 6.41 2.13
C VAL A 50 0.61 6.52 1.04
N GLN A 51 1.00 6.20 -0.20
CA GLN A 51 0.08 6.15 -1.33
C GLN A 51 -0.51 4.75 -1.44
N TYR A 52 -1.82 4.63 -1.34
CA TYR A 52 -2.55 3.38 -1.54
C TYR A 52 -3.16 3.40 -2.94
N ILE A 53 -2.82 2.40 -3.73
CA ILE A 53 -3.12 2.34 -5.16
C ILE A 53 -4.17 1.27 -5.40
N PRO A 54 -5.27 1.59 -6.14
CA PRO A 54 -6.25 0.56 -6.48
C PRO A 54 -5.56 -0.64 -7.13
N PHE A 55 -5.88 -1.84 -6.69
CA PHE A 55 -5.24 -3.05 -7.19
C PHE A 55 -5.42 -3.19 -8.71
N LYS A 56 -6.55 -2.74 -9.23
CA LYS A 56 -6.84 -2.79 -10.67
C LYS A 56 -5.86 -1.96 -11.51
N ASP A 57 -5.19 -0.98 -10.89
CA ASP A 57 -4.25 -0.09 -11.60
C ASP A 57 -2.80 -0.56 -11.44
N VAL A 58 -2.59 -1.74 -10.89
CA VAL A 58 -1.29 -2.40 -10.80
C VAL A 58 -1.20 -3.47 -11.88
N VAL A 59 0.00 -3.65 -12.45
CA VAL A 59 0.25 -4.69 -13.47
C VAL A 59 0.30 -6.04 -12.76
N GLN A 60 -0.82 -6.72 -12.71
CA GLN A 60 -1.00 -7.90 -11.86
C GLN A 60 -0.17 -9.10 -12.32
N GLU A 61 0.13 -9.17 -13.62
CA GLU A 61 0.94 -10.26 -14.18
C GLU A 61 2.35 -10.29 -13.59
N LEU A 62 2.81 -9.19 -13.02
CA LEU A 62 4.14 -9.10 -12.41
C LEU A 62 4.14 -9.47 -10.93
N LEU A 63 2.97 -9.76 -10.36
CA LEU A 63 2.83 -9.95 -8.92
C LEU A 63 2.71 -11.42 -8.54
N ALA A 64 3.31 -11.78 -7.41
CA ALA A 64 3.12 -13.10 -6.80
C ALA A 64 2.80 -12.91 -5.33
N ARG A 65 1.68 -13.48 -4.88
CA ARG A 65 1.29 -13.45 -3.47
C ARG A 65 2.30 -14.25 -2.66
N THR A 66 2.72 -13.72 -1.52
CA THR A 66 3.68 -14.41 -0.64
C THR A 66 2.99 -14.87 0.64
N ASP A 67 3.70 -15.67 1.45
CA ASP A 67 3.20 -16.15 2.73
C ASP A 67 3.45 -15.16 3.87
N THR A 68 4.10 -14.04 3.59
CA THR A 68 4.39 -13.03 4.59
C THR A 68 3.09 -12.41 5.10
N SER A 69 2.98 -12.25 6.40
CA SER A 69 1.84 -11.64 7.04
C SER A 69 2.33 -10.82 8.24
N THR A 70 1.81 -9.60 8.36
CA THR A 70 2.10 -8.75 9.51
C THR A 70 0.80 -8.20 10.08
N TYR A 71 0.86 -7.64 11.27
CA TYR A 71 -0.34 -7.13 11.93
C TYR A 71 -0.12 -5.70 12.39
N CYS A 72 -1.06 -4.82 12.06
CA CYS A 72 -1.11 -3.45 12.54
C CYS A 72 -2.35 -3.28 13.41
N PRO A 73 -2.23 -2.86 14.69
CA PRO A 73 -3.41 -2.70 15.54
C PRO A 73 -4.44 -1.70 15.02
N TYR A 74 -4.01 -0.74 14.21
CA TYR A 74 -4.92 0.27 13.65
C TYR A 74 -5.56 -0.16 12.33
N LYS A 75 -4.86 -1.00 11.54
CA LYS A 75 -5.28 -1.30 10.16
C LYS A 75 -5.72 -2.75 9.95
N GLY A 76 -5.17 -3.69 10.73
CA GLY A 76 -5.50 -5.09 10.61
C GLY A 76 -4.34 -5.93 10.10
N GLU A 77 -4.65 -7.09 9.54
CA GLU A 77 -3.64 -7.99 9.01
C GLU A 77 -3.26 -7.61 7.59
N ALA A 78 -1.95 -7.51 7.34
CA ALA A 78 -1.42 -7.18 6.02
C ALA A 78 -0.93 -8.44 5.32
N GLY A 79 -1.27 -8.57 4.04
CA GLY A 79 -0.69 -9.55 3.13
C GLY A 79 0.33 -8.88 2.22
N TYR A 80 1.09 -9.69 1.50
CA TYR A 80 2.24 -9.20 0.74
C TYR A 80 2.30 -9.80 -0.66
N TYR A 81 2.90 -9.03 -1.58
CA TYR A 81 3.21 -9.48 -2.93
C TYR A 81 4.66 -9.17 -3.25
N SER A 82 5.29 -10.08 -3.98
CA SER A 82 6.58 -9.82 -4.62
C SER A 82 6.33 -9.35 -6.04
N VAL A 83 7.26 -8.59 -6.59
CA VAL A 83 7.19 -8.10 -7.97
C VAL A 83 8.33 -8.71 -8.76
N THR A 84 8.01 -9.34 -9.89
CA THR A 84 9.02 -9.81 -10.85
C THR A 84 8.88 -8.98 -12.12
N THR A 85 9.94 -8.25 -12.47
CA THR A 85 9.93 -7.40 -13.66
C THR A 85 10.01 -8.24 -14.93
N THR A 86 9.70 -7.63 -16.08
CA THR A 86 9.82 -8.34 -17.37
C THR A 86 11.26 -8.69 -17.67
N ALA A 87 12.24 -7.98 -17.08
CA ALA A 87 13.65 -8.32 -17.19
C ALA A 87 14.05 -9.52 -16.34
N GLY A 88 13.17 -10.00 -15.47
CA GLY A 88 13.42 -11.19 -14.67
C GLY A 88 13.89 -10.90 -13.25
N ASP A 89 13.96 -9.64 -12.83
CA ASP A 89 14.36 -9.29 -11.47
C ASP A 89 13.19 -9.44 -10.52
N THR A 90 13.40 -10.11 -9.39
CA THR A 90 12.38 -10.28 -8.36
C THR A 90 12.72 -9.43 -7.15
N VAL A 91 11.74 -8.63 -6.71
CA VAL A 91 11.83 -7.87 -5.47
C VAL A 91 10.83 -8.45 -4.48
N ASP A 92 11.35 -9.10 -3.44
CA ASP A 92 10.51 -9.80 -2.48
C ASP A 92 9.74 -8.85 -1.59
N ASP A 93 8.45 -9.17 -1.38
CA ASP A 93 7.57 -8.42 -0.47
C ASP A 93 7.64 -6.91 -0.69
N ALA A 94 7.57 -6.51 -1.97
CA ALA A 94 7.64 -5.09 -2.34
C ALA A 94 6.34 -4.35 -2.05
N ILE A 95 5.25 -5.09 -1.90
CA ILE A 95 3.88 -4.57 -1.78
C ILE A 95 3.23 -5.12 -0.53
N TRP A 96 2.51 -4.27 0.21
CA TRP A 96 1.61 -4.76 1.26
C TRP A 96 0.18 -4.32 0.97
N THR A 97 -0.78 -5.06 1.54
CA THR A 97 -2.19 -4.76 1.38
C THR A 97 -2.96 -5.20 2.61
N TYR A 98 -3.96 -4.40 2.98
CA TYR A 98 -4.91 -4.76 4.03
C TYR A 98 -6.22 -5.15 3.34
N GLU A 99 -6.42 -6.46 3.15
CA GLU A 99 -7.59 -6.95 2.40
C GLU A 99 -8.88 -6.78 3.20
N GLN A 100 -8.77 -6.85 4.51
CA GLN A 100 -9.91 -6.64 5.42
C GLN A 100 -9.51 -5.63 6.48
N PRO A 101 -9.34 -4.34 6.08
CA PRO A 101 -8.90 -3.33 7.03
C PRO A 101 -9.95 -3.03 8.08
N TYR A 102 -9.50 -2.57 9.24
CA TYR A 102 -10.41 -2.18 10.29
C TYR A 102 -11.24 -0.95 9.88
N PRO A 103 -12.42 -0.74 10.51
CA PRO A 103 -13.37 0.29 10.07
C PRO A 103 -12.78 1.70 9.91
N ALA A 104 -11.84 2.08 10.78
CA ALA A 104 -11.25 3.43 10.71
C ALA A 104 -10.47 3.67 9.42
N VAL A 105 -10.02 2.61 8.74
CA VAL A 105 -9.27 2.69 7.50
C VAL A 105 -9.92 1.88 6.38
N ALA A 106 -11.23 1.67 6.46
CA ALA A 106 -11.95 0.85 5.50
C ALA A 106 -11.76 1.30 4.05
N ALA A 107 -11.45 2.57 3.82
CA ALA A 107 -11.28 3.10 2.47
C ALA A 107 -10.12 2.47 1.71
N ILE A 108 -9.10 1.91 2.41
CA ILE A 108 -7.95 1.30 1.73
C ILE A 108 -8.19 -0.15 1.29
N ALA A 109 -9.36 -0.72 1.57
CA ALA A 109 -9.70 -2.05 1.05
C ALA A 109 -9.59 -2.03 -0.48
N GLY A 110 -9.04 -3.09 -1.06
CA GLY A 110 -8.85 -3.17 -2.51
C GLY A 110 -7.70 -2.33 -3.04
N HIS A 111 -6.88 -1.77 -2.16
CA HIS A 111 -5.72 -0.97 -2.51
C HIS A 111 -4.44 -1.64 -2.00
N VAL A 112 -3.33 -1.29 -2.63
CA VAL A 112 -2.00 -1.79 -2.23
C VAL A 112 -1.04 -0.63 -2.08
N ALA A 113 0.03 -0.85 -1.30
CA ALA A 113 1.08 0.14 -1.12
C ALA A 113 2.43 -0.50 -1.40
N PHE A 114 3.38 0.31 -1.86
CA PHE A 114 4.72 -0.14 -2.21
C PHE A 114 5.72 0.41 -1.19
N TYR A 115 6.71 -0.41 -0.82
CA TYR A 115 7.80 0.06 0.03
C TYR A 115 8.69 1.03 -0.74
N PRO A 116 8.92 2.24 -0.21
CA PRO A 116 9.70 3.26 -0.94
C PRO A 116 11.17 2.90 -1.11
N ASP A 117 11.70 1.97 -0.31
CA ASP A 117 13.07 1.47 -0.47
C ASP A 117 13.16 0.37 -1.52
N LYS A 118 12.03 -0.14 -2.02
CA LYS A 118 11.97 -1.22 -3.00
C LYS A 118 11.37 -0.79 -4.33
N ALA A 119 10.73 0.37 -4.37
CA ALA A 119 10.07 0.88 -5.56
C ALA A 119 10.19 2.39 -5.60
N GLU A 120 10.22 2.95 -6.81
CA GLU A 120 10.20 4.39 -7.01
C GLU A 120 8.75 4.85 -7.16
N ILE A 121 8.29 5.69 -6.25
CA ILE A 121 6.91 6.19 -6.22
C ILE A 121 6.96 7.67 -6.58
N THR A 122 6.31 8.03 -7.70
CA THR A 122 6.28 9.39 -8.18
C THR A 122 4.85 9.92 -8.14
N VAL A 123 4.65 11.07 -7.52
CA VAL A 123 3.36 11.76 -7.51
C VAL A 123 3.50 12.95 -8.46
N GLU A 124 2.74 12.92 -9.57
CA GLU A 124 2.82 13.92 -10.62
C GLU A 124 1.59 14.80 -10.59
N GLN A 125 1.80 16.07 -10.36
CA GLN A 125 0.70 17.04 -10.39
C GLN A 125 0.31 17.32 -11.84
N ASP A 126 -0.98 17.28 -12.12
CA ASP A 126 -1.51 17.61 -13.45
C ASP A 126 -1.63 19.12 -13.66
#